data_cd80e9cb616c3355b09bb89c9da244b4
#
_entry.id   cd80e9cb616c3355b09bb89c9da244b4
#
_cell.length_a   1.000
_cell.length_b   1.000
_cell.length_c   1.000
_cell.angle_alpha   90.00
_cell.angle_beta   90.00
_cell.angle_gamma   90.00
#
_symmetry.space_group_name_H-M   'P 1'
#
loop_
_entity.id
_entity.type
_entity.pdbx_description
1 polymer ?
#
loop_
_entity_poly.entity_id
_entity_poly.type
_entity_poly.pdbx_seq_one_letter_code
_entity_poly.pdbx_strand_id
1 'polypeptide(L)'
;MYLGIMSSKDWLITVGVVPVIGLAKDSNIIVEVPDDQITVSSGIGGDWSFIENPSEEGSVVFTTQRNSPVNTALALMQKTKAVIPVTVTNTRNLSVHRLGYAMFARQPSDGANNGVGAQTLEWKLLTGELDSTILGMNLTNG
;
A
#
# COMPACT_ATOMS: atom_id res chain seq x y z
N MET A 1 -16.95 -17.01 19.85
CA MET A 1 -16.52 -17.07 18.44
C MET A 1 -16.50 -15.65 17.87
N TYR A 2 -15.40 -15.31 17.26
CA TYR A 2 -15.28 -14.01 16.61
C TYR A 2 -15.75 -14.10 15.16
N LEU A 3 -16.68 -13.24 14.79
CA LEU A 3 -17.16 -13.12 13.41
C LEU A 3 -16.96 -11.68 12.95
N GLY A 4 -16.07 -11.50 12.02
CA GLY A 4 -15.80 -10.20 11.41
C GLY A 4 -16.10 -10.21 9.93
N ILE A 5 -16.33 -9.04 9.37
CA ILE A 5 -16.50 -8.85 7.94
C ILE A 5 -15.26 -8.16 7.40
N MET A 6 -14.66 -8.75 6.38
CA MET A 6 -13.50 -8.20 5.68
C MET A 6 -13.94 -7.71 4.31
N SER A 7 -13.62 -6.48 3.99
CA SER A 7 -13.97 -5.89 2.70
C SER A 7 -12.93 -4.86 2.27
N SER A 8 -12.66 -4.79 0.96
CA SER A 8 -11.80 -3.75 0.42
C SER A 8 -12.41 -2.35 0.57
N LYS A 9 -13.71 -2.26 0.82
CA LYS A 9 -14.37 -0.98 1.11
C LYS A 9 -13.94 -0.36 2.43
N ASP A 10 -13.39 -1.17 3.33
CA ASP A 10 -12.90 -0.70 4.61
C ASP A 10 -11.54 -0.01 4.52
N TRP A 11 -10.88 -0.14 3.39
CA TRP A 11 -9.59 0.48 3.15
C TRP A 11 -9.76 1.85 2.51
N LEU A 12 -9.13 2.84 3.11
CA LEU A 12 -9.11 4.20 2.62
C LEU A 12 -7.68 4.61 2.31
N ILE A 13 -7.44 5.01 1.07
CA ILE A 13 -6.12 5.45 0.61
C ILE A 13 -6.23 6.93 0.26
N THR A 14 -5.35 7.73 0.83
CA THR A 14 -5.24 9.16 0.50
C THR A 14 -3.83 9.43 0.00
N VAL A 15 -3.74 9.93 -1.24
CA VAL A 15 -2.46 10.28 -1.87
C VAL A 15 -2.39 11.80 -1.91
N GLY A 16 -1.53 12.37 -1.05
CA GLY A 16 -1.51 13.81 -0.84
C GLY A 16 -2.81 14.27 -0.20
N VAL A 17 -3.57 15.08 -0.91
CA VAL A 17 -4.91 15.51 -0.49
C VAL A 17 -6.01 14.83 -1.31
N VAL A 18 -5.65 13.88 -2.16
CA VAL A 18 -6.58 13.23 -3.08
C VAL A 18 -6.99 11.88 -2.52
N PRO A 19 -8.26 11.67 -2.14
CA PRO A 19 -8.73 10.35 -1.77
C PRO A 19 -8.82 9.46 -3.01
N VAL A 20 -8.37 8.21 -2.89
CA VAL A 20 -8.43 7.25 -3.99
C VAL A 20 -9.80 6.60 -3.99
N ILE A 21 -10.59 6.90 -5.01
CA ILE A 21 -11.91 6.32 -5.22
C ILE A 21 -11.90 5.45 -6.48
N GLY A 22 -12.87 4.57 -6.60
CA GLY A 22 -12.96 3.70 -7.77
C GLY A 22 -11.90 2.63 -7.79
N LEU A 23 -11.58 2.04 -6.64
CA LEU A 23 -10.74 0.85 -6.58
C LEU A 23 -11.38 -0.28 -7.37
N ALA A 24 -10.55 -1.06 -8.03
CA ALA A 24 -11.03 -2.21 -8.79
C ALA A 24 -11.70 -3.23 -7.88
N LYS A 25 -12.69 -3.94 -8.41
CA LYS A 25 -13.47 -4.92 -7.64
C LYS A 25 -12.59 -5.96 -6.96
N ASP A 26 -11.54 -6.40 -7.64
CA ASP A 26 -10.61 -7.40 -7.14
C ASP A 26 -9.28 -6.77 -6.74
N SER A 27 -9.31 -5.50 -6.33
CA SER A 27 -8.10 -4.80 -5.95
C SER A 27 -7.49 -5.39 -4.69
N ASN A 28 -6.22 -5.68 -4.77
CA ASN A 28 -5.41 -6.00 -3.61
C ASN A 28 -4.67 -4.74 -3.20
N ILE A 29 -4.93 -4.29 -1.99
CA ILE A 29 -4.17 -3.20 -1.39
C ILE A 29 -3.07 -3.84 -0.56
N ILE A 30 -1.82 -3.66 -0.99
CA ILE A 30 -0.67 -4.30 -0.37
C ILE A 30 0.27 -3.22 0.14
N VAL A 31 0.50 -3.23 1.45
CA VAL A 31 1.53 -2.41 2.09
C VAL A 31 2.65 -3.34 2.50
N GLU A 32 3.85 -3.11 2.00
CA GLU A 32 4.91 -4.09 2.10
C GLU A 32 6.24 -3.43 2.52
N VAL A 33 6.98 -4.15 3.36
CA VAL A 33 8.36 -3.83 3.71
C VAL A 33 9.23 -4.85 2.99
N PRO A 34 10.09 -4.44 2.05
CA PRO A 34 10.81 -5.39 1.20
C PRO A 34 11.92 -6.16 1.91
N ASP A 35 12.51 -5.58 2.96
CA ASP A 35 13.66 -6.18 3.64
C ASP A 35 13.34 -6.56 5.07
N ASP A 36 13.98 -7.64 5.51
CA ASP A 36 13.91 -8.02 6.91
C ASP A 36 14.63 -6.99 7.78
N GLN A 37 13.96 -6.56 8.84
CA GLN A 37 14.52 -5.57 9.75
C GLN A 37 15.47 -6.21 10.77
N ILE A 38 15.30 -7.50 11.03
CA ILE A 38 16.13 -8.24 11.97
C ILE A 38 16.65 -9.50 11.27
N THR A 39 17.94 -9.70 11.33
CA THR A 39 18.57 -10.92 10.83
C THR A 39 19.41 -11.56 11.93
N VAL A 40 19.70 -12.85 11.77
CA VAL A 40 20.54 -13.60 12.71
C VAL A 40 21.91 -13.84 12.08
N SER A 41 22.96 -13.47 12.80
CA SER A 41 24.33 -13.79 12.42
C SER A 41 24.88 -14.87 13.33
N SER A 42 25.42 -15.95 12.76
CA SER A 42 26.00 -17.07 13.49
C SER A 42 27.51 -17.08 13.34
N GLY A 43 28.21 -17.25 14.44
CA GLY A 43 29.65 -17.40 14.48
C GLY A 43 30.09 -18.88 14.47
N ILE A 44 31.39 -19.10 14.31
CA ILE A 44 31.98 -20.43 14.20
C ILE A 44 31.82 -21.26 15.50
N GLY A 45 31.77 -20.62 16.64
CA GLY A 45 31.65 -21.30 17.93
C GLY A 45 30.24 -21.61 18.39
N GLY A 46 29.24 -21.44 17.52
CA GLY A 46 27.84 -21.59 17.89
C GLY A 46 27.22 -20.32 18.48
N ASP A 47 28.00 -19.27 18.58
CA ASP A 47 27.51 -17.97 19.02
C ASP A 47 26.63 -17.35 17.92
N TRP A 48 25.62 -16.63 18.35
CA TRP A 48 24.74 -15.93 17.40
C TRP A 48 24.30 -14.58 17.97
N SER A 49 23.91 -13.69 17.10
CA SER A 49 23.41 -12.40 17.49
C SER A 49 22.36 -11.93 16.50
N PHE A 50 21.50 -11.02 16.95
CA PHE A 50 20.59 -10.31 16.06
C PHE A 50 21.29 -9.10 15.46
N ILE A 51 21.07 -8.89 14.18
CA ILE A 51 21.52 -7.70 13.47
C ILE A 51 20.29 -6.91 13.04
N GLU A 52 20.25 -5.65 13.42
CA GLU A 52 19.19 -4.76 13.03
C GLU A 52 19.51 -4.08 11.70
N ASN A 53 18.56 -4.14 10.76
CA ASN A 53 18.62 -3.35 9.55
C ASN A 53 17.81 -2.07 9.81
N PRO A 54 18.44 -0.90 9.84
CA PRO A 54 17.73 0.35 10.14
C PRO A 54 16.86 0.87 9.00
N SER A 55 16.78 0.16 7.88
CA SER A 55 15.97 0.57 6.74
C SER A 55 14.48 0.57 7.10
N GLU A 56 13.82 1.68 6.80
CA GLU A 56 12.37 1.84 6.97
C GLU A 56 11.65 1.89 5.62
N GLU A 57 12.27 1.35 4.58
CA GLU A 57 11.72 1.34 3.24
C GLU A 57 10.41 0.54 3.19
N GLY A 58 9.49 1.04 2.38
CA GLY A 58 8.22 0.36 2.18
C GLY A 58 7.60 0.70 0.84
N SER A 59 6.53 -0.01 0.52
CA SER A 59 5.77 0.24 -0.69
C SER A 59 4.29 0.03 -0.46
N VAL A 60 3.48 0.69 -1.27
CA VAL A 60 2.03 0.51 -1.32
C VAL A 60 1.64 0.23 -2.77
N VAL A 61 0.90 -0.84 -2.98
CA VAL A 61 0.36 -1.20 -4.29
C VAL A 61 -1.15 -1.24 -4.19
N PHE A 62 -1.82 -0.62 -5.12
CA PHE A 62 -3.28 -0.70 -5.23
C PHE A 62 -3.69 -0.63 -6.69
N THR A 63 -4.90 -1.08 -6.98
CA THR A 63 -5.43 -1.16 -8.34
C THR A 63 -6.71 -0.35 -8.44
N THR A 64 -6.78 0.56 -9.42
CA THR A 64 -7.96 1.36 -9.69
C THR A 64 -8.65 0.88 -10.97
N GLN A 65 -9.95 1.18 -11.08
CA GLN A 65 -10.66 0.99 -12.35
C GLN A 65 -10.12 2.00 -13.39
N ARG A 66 -9.99 1.53 -14.62
CA ARG A 66 -9.43 2.35 -15.70
C ARG A 66 -10.19 3.67 -15.93
N ASN A 67 -11.49 3.65 -15.70
CA ASN A 67 -12.34 4.82 -15.87
C ASN A 67 -12.50 5.68 -14.61
N SER A 68 -11.78 5.37 -13.55
CA SER A 68 -11.85 6.18 -12.33
C SER A 68 -11.26 7.57 -12.56
N PRO A 69 -11.96 8.63 -12.14
CA PRO A 69 -11.44 9.99 -12.32
C PRO A 69 -10.17 10.27 -11.54
N VAL A 70 -9.88 9.50 -10.49
CA VAL A 70 -8.65 9.68 -9.70
C VAL A 70 -7.40 9.37 -10.51
N ASN A 71 -7.50 8.57 -11.56
CA ASN A 71 -6.35 8.21 -12.40
C ASN A 71 -5.66 9.43 -13.00
N THR A 72 -6.41 10.47 -13.33
CA THR A 72 -5.85 11.70 -13.88
C THR A 72 -4.93 12.40 -12.88
N ALA A 73 -5.36 12.50 -11.63
CA ALA A 73 -4.55 13.09 -10.57
C ALA A 73 -3.32 12.25 -10.26
N LEU A 74 -3.48 10.93 -10.19
CA LEU A 74 -2.36 10.01 -9.92
C LEU A 74 -1.33 10.04 -11.06
N ALA A 75 -1.78 10.05 -12.30
CA ALA A 75 -0.90 10.12 -13.46
C ALA A 75 -0.11 11.43 -13.50
N LEU A 76 -0.74 12.54 -13.13
CA LEU A 76 -0.07 13.82 -13.07
C LEU A 76 1.03 13.82 -12.00
N MET A 77 0.75 13.29 -10.83
CA MET A 77 1.73 13.16 -9.75
C MET A 77 2.91 12.27 -10.17
N GLN A 78 2.62 11.17 -10.86
CA GLN A 78 3.66 10.28 -11.36
C GLN A 78 4.53 10.99 -12.40
N LYS A 79 3.91 11.69 -13.35
CA LYS A 79 4.61 12.36 -14.44
C LYS A 79 5.50 13.50 -13.95
N THR A 80 5.04 14.24 -12.96
CA THR A 80 5.82 15.35 -12.36
C THR A 80 6.83 14.87 -11.34
N LYS A 81 6.84 13.58 -11.02
CA LYS A 81 7.72 12.99 -10.00
C LYS A 81 7.56 13.68 -8.65
N ALA A 82 6.33 13.96 -8.29
CA ALA A 82 6.01 14.64 -7.03
C ALA A 82 6.32 13.74 -5.84
N VAL A 83 6.87 14.35 -4.79
CA VAL A 83 7.02 13.70 -3.48
C VAL A 83 5.80 14.06 -2.66
N ILE A 84 5.03 13.05 -2.26
CA ILE A 84 3.72 13.25 -1.64
C ILE A 84 3.56 12.35 -0.41
N PRO A 85 2.82 12.82 0.60
CA PRO A 85 2.44 11.96 1.71
C PRO A 85 1.31 11.01 1.27
N VAL A 86 1.37 9.78 1.76
CA VAL A 86 0.34 8.77 1.49
C VAL A 86 -0.11 8.17 2.81
N THR A 87 -1.41 8.03 2.97
CA THR A 87 -1.99 7.37 4.14
C THR A 87 -2.92 6.26 3.68
N VAL A 88 -2.72 5.07 4.23
CA VAL A 88 -3.58 3.91 4.01
C VAL A 88 -4.19 3.54 5.36
N THR A 89 -5.50 3.56 5.45
CA THR A 89 -6.21 3.30 6.69
C THR A 89 -7.23 2.18 6.47
N ASN A 90 -7.25 1.23 7.39
CA ASN A 90 -8.37 0.29 7.47
C ASN A 90 -9.33 0.81 8.53
N THR A 91 -10.52 1.21 8.13
CA THR A 91 -11.48 1.83 9.03
C THR A 91 -12.14 0.84 9.97
N ARG A 92 -12.05 -0.45 9.67
CA ARG A 92 -12.70 -1.47 10.48
C ARG A 92 -11.85 -1.90 11.67
N ASN A 93 -10.54 -2.06 11.47
CA ASN A 93 -9.63 -2.46 12.55
C ASN A 93 -8.67 -1.35 12.98
N LEU A 94 -8.82 -0.16 12.41
CA LEU A 94 -8.01 1.04 12.72
C LEU A 94 -6.52 0.91 12.44
N SER A 95 -6.13 -0.03 11.58
CA SER A 95 -4.74 -0.09 11.13
C SER A 95 -4.43 1.11 10.24
N VAL A 96 -3.26 1.70 10.43
CA VAL A 96 -2.82 2.87 9.66
C VAL A 96 -1.41 2.66 9.16
N HIS A 97 -1.20 2.94 7.89
CA HIS A 97 0.11 2.95 7.26
C HIS A 97 0.37 4.33 6.70
N ARG A 98 1.47 4.94 7.10
CA ARG A 98 1.82 6.30 6.69
C ARG A 98 3.15 6.31 5.94
N LEU A 99 3.14 6.92 4.78
CA LEU A 99 4.31 7.17 3.97
C LEU A 99 4.47 8.69 3.90
N GLY A 100 5.32 9.26 4.75
CA GLY A 100 5.47 10.71 4.84
C GLY A 100 5.98 11.33 3.55
N TYR A 101 6.89 10.63 2.87
CA TYR A 101 7.47 11.06 1.60
C TYR A 101 7.47 9.87 0.65
N ALA A 102 6.55 9.88 -0.30
CA ALA A 102 6.41 8.79 -1.26
C ALA A 102 6.44 9.31 -2.69
N MET A 103 6.89 8.48 -3.60
CA MET A 103 6.86 8.74 -5.04
C MET A 103 6.34 7.52 -5.77
N PHE A 104 5.69 7.74 -6.90
CA PHE A 104 5.29 6.65 -7.77
C PHE A 104 6.51 5.98 -8.38
N ALA A 105 6.53 4.65 -8.33
CA ALA A 105 7.67 3.87 -8.83
C ALA A 105 7.79 3.95 -10.34
N ARG A 106 6.65 3.94 -11.03
CA ARG A 106 6.61 3.94 -12.49
C ARG A 106 5.21 4.26 -12.98
N GLN A 107 5.11 4.58 -14.27
CA GLN A 107 3.82 4.68 -14.93
C GLN A 107 3.18 3.29 -14.99
N PRO A 108 1.89 3.16 -14.63
CA PRO A 108 1.23 1.88 -14.77
C PRO A 108 1.09 1.46 -16.22
N SER A 109 1.09 0.17 -16.46
CA SER A 109 0.84 -0.38 -17.79
C SER A 109 -0.60 -0.06 -18.19
N ASP A 110 -0.78 0.50 -19.37
CA ASP A 110 -2.08 0.85 -19.90
C ASP A 110 -2.26 0.17 -21.26
N GLY A 111 -3.39 -0.44 -21.45
CA GLY A 111 -3.68 -1.13 -22.70
C GLY A 111 -5.16 -1.36 -22.87
N ALA A 112 -5.55 -1.75 -24.07
CA ALA A 112 -6.91 -2.09 -24.41
C ALA A 112 -7.02 -3.60 -24.58
N ASN A 113 -8.07 -4.17 -23.99
CA ASN A 113 -8.40 -5.56 -24.17
C ASN A 113 -9.84 -5.66 -24.68
N ASN A 114 -10.01 -6.28 -25.84
CA ASN A 114 -11.33 -6.49 -26.43
C ASN A 114 -12.09 -7.66 -25.78
N GLY A 115 -11.47 -8.33 -24.82
CA GLY A 115 -12.09 -9.43 -24.11
C GLY A 115 -13.03 -8.95 -23.00
N VAL A 116 -13.67 -9.93 -22.38
CA VAL A 116 -14.52 -9.69 -21.21
C VAL A 116 -13.64 -9.47 -19.99
N GLY A 117 -13.84 -8.36 -19.30
CA GLY A 117 -13.12 -8.06 -18.08
C GLY A 117 -12.97 -6.57 -17.86
N ALA A 118 -12.89 -6.17 -16.60
CA ALA A 118 -12.65 -4.78 -16.25
C ALA A 118 -11.20 -4.42 -16.54
N GLN A 119 -11.00 -3.28 -17.19
CA GLN A 119 -9.66 -2.72 -17.34
C GLN A 119 -9.27 -2.01 -16.06
N THR A 120 -8.04 -2.22 -15.64
CA THR A 120 -7.53 -1.70 -14.39
C THR A 120 -6.15 -1.10 -14.57
N LEU A 121 -5.78 -0.21 -13.66
CA LEU A 121 -4.43 0.34 -13.56
C LEU A 121 -3.86 0.00 -12.18
N GLU A 122 -2.67 -0.58 -12.17
CA GLU A 122 -1.96 -0.87 -10.93
C GLU A 122 -0.97 0.25 -10.63
N TRP A 123 -1.11 0.83 -9.47
CA TRP A 123 -0.26 1.92 -9.00
C TRP A 123 0.64 1.41 -7.87
N LYS A 124 1.90 1.82 -7.92
CA LYS A 124 2.88 1.47 -6.89
C LYS A 124 3.59 2.72 -6.40
N LEU A 125 3.58 2.92 -5.10
CA LEU A 125 4.27 4.01 -4.41
C LEU A 125 5.42 3.45 -3.58
N LEU A 126 6.53 4.13 -3.60
CA LEU A 126 7.71 3.78 -2.82
C LEU A 126 8.02 4.88 -1.81
N THR A 127 8.47 4.46 -0.65
CA THR A 127 8.95 5.38 0.38
C THR A 127 10.21 4.85 1.03
N GLY A 128 11.07 5.75 1.49
CA GLY A 128 12.20 5.38 2.35
C GLY A 128 11.81 5.30 3.81
N GLU A 129 10.60 5.72 4.17
CA GLU A 129 10.15 5.77 5.56
C GLU A 129 8.68 5.37 5.63
N LEU A 130 8.43 4.14 6.06
CA LEU A 130 7.09 3.62 6.25
C LEU A 130 6.82 3.48 7.75
N ASP A 131 5.78 4.12 8.22
CA ASP A 131 5.28 4.01 9.59
C ASP A 131 3.95 3.26 9.56
N SER A 132 3.93 2.10 10.17
CA SER A 132 2.76 1.22 10.16
C SER A 132 2.32 0.89 11.58
N THR A 133 1.03 1.01 11.81
CA THR A 133 0.38 0.53 13.03
C THR A 133 -0.69 -0.46 12.61
N ILE A 134 -0.47 -1.73 12.94
CA ILE A 134 -1.39 -2.80 12.56
C ILE A 134 -2.20 -3.20 13.79
N LEU A 135 -3.51 -3.04 13.72
CA LEU A 135 -4.43 -3.41 14.78
C LEU A 135 -5.39 -4.49 14.27
N GLY A 136 -5.73 -5.41 15.14
CA GLY A 136 -6.64 -6.50 14.82
C GLY A 136 -8.08 -6.30 15.29
N MET A 137 -8.37 -5.16 15.93
CA MET A 137 -9.69 -4.90 16.46
C MET A 137 -10.67 -4.61 15.33
N ASN A 138 -11.82 -5.29 15.35
CA ASN A 138 -12.90 -5.03 14.41
C ASN A 138 -14.00 -4.26 15.13
N LEU A 139 -14.16 -2.99 14.79
CA LEU A 139 -15.11 -2.09 15.44
C LEU A 139 -16.57 -2.40 15.10
N THR A 140 -16.82 -3.17 14.05
CA THR A 140 -18.18 -3.54 13.64
C THR A 140 -18.56 -4.93 14.08
N ASN A 141 -17.75 -5.55 14.91
CA ASN A 141 -18.08 -6.84 15.49
C ASN A 141 -19.23 -6.66 16.50
N GLY A 142 -20.34 -7.24 16.15
CA GLY A 142 -21.52 -7.21 16.98
C GLY A 142 -21.51 -8.28 18.04
#